data_ca06f518d7b26ba6e5e24d2dc4ffd461
#
_entry.id   ca06f518d7b26ba6e5e24d2dc4ffd461
#
_cell.length_a   1.000
_cell.length_b   1.000
_cell.length_c   1.000
_cell.angle_alpha   90.00
_cell.angle_beta   90.00
_cell.angle_gamma   90.00
#
_symmetry.space_group_name_H-M   'P 1'
#
loop_
_entity.id
_entity.type
_entity.pdbx_description
1 polymer ?
#
loop_
_entity_poly.entity_id
_entity_poly.type
_entity_poly.pdbx_seq_one_letter_code
_entity_poly.pdbx_strand_id
1 'polypeptide(L)'
;MSHKDDAVYVEHMLSCIDRIIEYIGNDKEAFYQSTLVQDAVIRNLQVMAESSQRMSDDLKSQFPSIPWREIAGFRNILVHDYLGIDCDAIWSVVEQDLPELKKVLLSI
;
A
#
# COMPACT_ATOMS: atom_id res chain seq x y z
N MET A 1 -4.82 7.14 -23.10
CA MET A 1 -5.21 6.54 -21.82
C MET A 1 -6.27 7.38 -21.15
N SER A 2 -7.22 6.70 -20.59
CA SER A 2 -8.39 7.35 -20.02
C SER A 2 -8.11 7.73 -18.56
N HIS A 3 -8.37 8.99 -18.20
CA HIS A 3 -8.30 9.45 -16.80
C HIS A 3 -9.32 8.74 -15.92
N LYS A 4 -10.33 8.12 -16.51
CA LYS A 4 -11.32 7.33 -15.76
C LYS A 4 -10.69 6.10 -15.14
N ASP A 5 -9.75 5.47 -15.84
CA ASP A 5 -9.05 4.30 -15.31
C ASP A 5 -8.18 4.68 -14.13
N ASP A 6 -7.50 5.82 -14.19
CA ASP A 6 -6.69 6.32 -13.08
C ASP A 6 -7.54 6.54 -11.84
N ALA A 7 -8.74 7.11 -11.98
CA ALA A 7 -9.63 7.34 -10.85
C ALA A 7 -10.03 6.03 -10.17
N VAL A 8 -10.27 4.98 -10.95
CA VAL A 8 -10.62 3.66 -10.40
C VAL A 8 -9.46 3.11 -9.58
N TYR A 9 -8.24 3.21 -10.07
CA TYR A 9 -7.07 2.70 -9.35
C TYR A 9 -6.75 3.52 -8.11
N VAL A 10 -6.94 4.83 -8.16
CA VAL A 10 -6.81 5.68 -6.98
C VAL A 10 -7.80 5.25 -5.90
N GLU A 11 -9.05 4.99 -6.26
CA GLU A 11 -10.05 4.50 -5.31
C GLU A 11 -9.68 3.15 -4.72
N HIS A 12 -9.16 2.23 -5.54
CA HIS A 12 -8.70 0.93 -5.06
C HIS A 12 -7.58 1.08 -4.04
N MET A 13 -6.61 1.96 -4.32
CA MET A 13 -5.50 2.19 -3.40
C MET A 13 -5.99 2.78 -2.08
N LEU A 14 -6.89 3.77 -2.14
CA LEU A 14 -7.45 4.37 -0.93
C LEU A 14 -8.22 3.33 -0.11
N SER A 15 -9.00 2.48 -0.76
CA SER A 15 -9.73 1.42 -0.09
C SER A 15 -8.80 0.44 0.62
N CYS A 16 -7.69 0.08 -0.03
CA CYS A 16 -6.69 -0.80 0.57
C CYS A 16 -6.06 -0.16 1.81
N ILE A 17 -5.71 1.12 1.72
CA ILE A 17 -5.12 1.84 2.84
C ILE A 17 -6.09 1.89 4.01
N ASP A 18 -7.36 2.20 3.77
CA ASP A 18 -8.36 2.28 4.82
C ASP A 18 -8.58 0.93 5.50
N ARG A 19 -8.57 -0.16 4.73
CA ARG A 19 -8.66 -1.50 5.30
C ARG A 19 -7.47 -1.83 6.17
N ILE A 20 -6.27 -1.50 5.73
CA ILE A 20 -5.06 -1.72 6.52
C ILE A 20 -5.16 -0.98 7.85
N ILE A 21 -5.54 0.27 7.82
CA ILE A 21 -5.70 1.08 9.02
C ILE A 21 -6.71 0.47 9.98
N GLU A 22 -7.83 -0.01 9.43
CA GLU A 22 -8.88 -0.66 10.21
C GLU A 22 -8.39 -1.95 10.87
N TYR A 23 -7.67 -2.79 10.11
CA TYR A 23 -7.16 -4.07 10.64
C TYR A 23 -6.14 -3.87 11.74
N ILE A 24 -5.29 -2.86 11.63
CA ILE A 24 -4.22 -2.59 12.59
C ILE A 24 -4.75 -1.89 13.84
N GLY A 25 -5.73 -0.99 13.70
CA GLY A 25 -6.35 -0.28 14.82
C GLY A 25 -5.36 0.49 15.68
N ASN A 26 -4.27 0.99 15.10
CA ASN A 26 -3.21 1.71 15.80
C ASN A 26 -2.49 0.86 16.87
N ASP A 27 -2.63 -0.46 16.82
CA ASP A 27 -2.02 -1.36 17.78
C ASP A 27 -0.89 -2.16 17.14
N LYS A 28 0.32 -1.64 17.28
CA LYS A 28 1.52 -2.26 16.72
C LYS A 28 1.72 -3.68 17.27
N GLU A 29 1.51 -3.84 18.56
CA GLU A 29 1.71 -5.13 19.20
C GLU A 29 0.72 -6.18 18.69
N ALA A 30 -0.53 -5.80 18.52
CA ALA A 30 -1.55 -6.68 17.97
C ALA A 30 -1.17 -7.15 16.55
N PHE A 31 -0.62 -6.24 15.76
CA PHE A 31 -0.13 -6.59 14.42
C PHE A 31 0.98 -7.65 14.50
N TYR A 32 1.95 -7.46 15.41
CA TYR A 32 3.07 -8.38 15.54
C TYR A 32 2.67 -9.76 16.06
N GLN A 33 1.56 -9.85 16.77
CA GLN A 33 1.10 -11.10 17.37
C GLN A 33 0.08 -11.86 16.53
N SER A 34 -0.47 -11.25 15.49
CA SER A 34 -1.56 -11.85 14.73
C SER A 34 -1.15 -12.14 13.28
N THR A 35 -0.98 -13.43 12.96
CA THR A 35 -0.73 -13.81 11.56
C THR A 35 -1.92 -13.48 10.68
N LEU A 36 -3.13 -13.54 11.23
CA LEU A 36 -4.33 -13.16 10.48
C LEU A 36 -4.27 -11.69 10.04
N VAL A 37 -3.93 -10.80 10.96
CA VAL A 37 -3.80 -9.37 10.64
C VAL A 37 -2.65 -9.15 9.66
N GLN A 38 -1.51 -9.81 9.88
CA GLN A 38 -0.36 -9.71 8.99
C GLN A 38 -0.72 -10.10 7.56
N ASP A 39 -1.40 -11.22 7.40
CA ASP A 39 -1.82 -11.70 6.07
C ASP A 39 -2.78 -10.75 5.41
N ALA A 40 -3.73 -10.20 6.17
CA ALA A 40 -4.69 -9.23 5.64
C ALA A 40 -4.00 -7.94 5.18
N VAL A 41 -3.04 -7.45 5.96
CA VAL A 41 -2.25 -6.26 5.61
C VAL A 41 -1.45 -6.51 4.34
N ILE A 42 -0.76 -7.65 4.28
CA ILE A 42 0.06 -8.04 3.12
C ILE A 42 -0.81 -8.09 1.86
N ARG A 43 -1.96 -8.73 1.94
CA ARG A 43 -2.87 -8.84 0.81
C ARG A 43 -3.24 -7.47 0.28
N ASN A 44 -3.58 -6.55 1.17
CA ASN A 44 -3.95 -5.20 0.77
C ASN A 44 -2.77 -4.41 0.21
N LEU A 45 -1.56 -4.59 0.75
CA LEU A 45 -0.37 -3.97 0.18
C LEU A 45 -0.08 -4.48 -1.23
N GLN A 46 -0.28 -5.77 -1.48
CA GLN A 46 -0.09 -6.35 -2.81
C GLN A 46 -1.11 -5.80 -3.82
N VAL A 47 -2.38 -5.71 -3.42
CA VAL A 47 -3.43 -5.14 -4.28
C VAL A 47 -3.14 -3.68 -4.57
N MET A 48 -2.71 -2.94 -3.55
CA MET A 48 -2.35 -1.53 -3.70
C MET A 48 -1.18 -1.37 -4.68
N ALA A 49 -0.15 -2.21 -4.55
CA ALA A 49 1.00 -2.18 -5.45
C ALA A 49 0.58 -2.44 -6.90
N GLU A 50 -0.28 -3.41 -7.11
CA GLU A 50 -0.78 -3.73 -8.44
C GLU A 50 -1.60 -2.57 -9.01
N SER A 51 -2.45 -1.96 -8.21
CA SER A 51 -3.22 -0.79 -8.63
C SER A 51 -2.30 0.37 -9.03
N SER A 52 -1.23 0.61 -8.28
CA SER A 52 -0.28 1.67 -8.58
C SER A 52 0.39 1.45 -9.93
N GLN A 53 0.68 0.20 -10.28
CA GLN A 53 1.30 -0.13 -11.57
C GLN A 53 0.37 0.12 -12.74
N ARG A 54 -0.93 0.07 -12.53
CA ARG A 54 -1.94 0.28 -13.58
C ARG A 54 -2.28 1.74 -13.79
N MET A 55 -1.89 2.61 -12.87
CA MET A 55 -2.07 4.05 -13.04
C MET A 55 -1.16 4.56 -14.15
N SER A 56 -1.61 5.59 -14.87
CA SER A 56 -0.83 6.17 -15.97
C SER A 56 0.45 6.83 -15.47
N ASP A 57 1.48 6.80 -16.30
CA ASP A 57 2.73 7.50 -16.01
C ASP A 57 2.51 9.01 -15.94
N ASP A 58 1.57 9.50 -16.70
CA ASP A 58 1.20 10.91 -16.73
C ASP A 58 0.72 11.36 -15.35
N LEU A 59 -0.19 10.60 -14.74
CA LEU A 59 -0.66 10.93 -13.39
C LEU A 59 0.46 10.82 -12.36
N LYS A 60 1.24 9.74 -12.42
CA LYS A 60 2.33 9.53 -11.45
C LYS A 60 3.39 10.63 -11.53
N SER A 61 3.65 11.15 -12.73
CA SER A 61 4.63 12.22 -12.91
C SER A 61 4.23 13.54 -12.26
N GLN A 62 2.94 13.71 -11.99
CA GLN A 62 2.43 14.92 -11.31
C GLN A 62 2.68 14.87 -9.79
N PHE A 63 3.04 13.71 -9.26
CA PHE A 63 3.26 13.53 -7.82
C PHE A 63 4.60 12.86 -7.58
N PRO A 64 5.72 13.54 -7.93
CA PRO A 64 7.04 12.93 -7.85
C PRO A 64 7.54 12.70 -6.41
N SER A 65 6.87 13.27 -5.42
CA SER A 65 7.20 13.02 -4.02
C SER A 65 6.83 11.62 -3.55
N ILE A 66 5.95 10.94 -4.30
CA ILE A 66 5.56 9.57 -3.99
C ILE A 66 6.56 8.60 -4.64
N PRO A 67 7.14 7.68 -3.86
CA PRO A 67 8.08 6.71 -4.41
C PRO A 67 7.34 5.57 -5.13
N TRP A 68 6.79 5.86 -6.29
CA TRP A 68 5.95 4.91 -7.05
C TRP A 68 6.64 3.58 -7.33
N ARG A 69 7.95 3.63 -7.60
CA ARG A 69 8.71 2.41 -7.86
C ARG A 69 8.79 1.52 -6.62
N GLU A 70 8.99 2.13 -5.46
CA GLU A 70 9.03 1.39 -4.20
C GLU A 70 7.68 0.79 -3.87
N ILE A 71 6.61 1.54 -4.10
CA ILE A 71 5.24 1.05 -3.88
C ILE A 71 4.96 -0.15 -4.77
N ALA A 72 5.31 -0.07 -6.05
CA ALA A 72 5.15 -1.19 -6.97
C ALA A 72 5.98 -2.40 -6.50
N GLY A 73 7.13 -2.15 -5.88
CA GLY A 73 8.01 -3.19 -5.35
C GLY A 73 7.45 -3.93 -4.15
N PHE A 74 6.43 -3.41 -3.47
CA PHE A 74 5.83 -4.11 -2.33
C PHE A 74 5.38 -5.52 -2.69
N ARG A 75 4.96 -5.73 -3.93
CA ARG A 75 4.57 -7.04 -4.41
C ARG A 75 5.71 -8.05 -4.29
N ASN A 76 6.93 -7.64 -4.62
CA ASN A 76 8.09 -8.53 -4.62
C ASN A 76 8.63 -8.79 -3.22
N ILE A 77 8.69 -7.75 -2.40
CA ILE A 77 9.19 -7.85 -1.03
C ILE A 77 8.38 -8.85 -0.22
N LEU A 78 7.06 -8.83 -0.43
CA LEU A 78 6.13 -9.65 0.35
C LEU A 78 6.10 -11.11 -0.12
N VAL A 79 6.56 -11.40 -1.34
CA VAL A 79 6.54 -12.75 -1.90
C VAL A 79 7.82 -13.52 -1.58
N HIS A 80 8.94 -12.83 -1.32
CA HIS A 80 10.24 -13.46 -1.17
C HIS A 80 10.56 -13.95 0.23
N ASP A 81 9.71 -13.72 1.19
CA ASP A 81 9.97 -14.14 2.56
C ASP A 81 9.33 -15.49 2.86
N TYR A 82 10.00 -16.56 2.43
CA TYR A 82 9.52 -17.92 2.66
C TYR A 82 9.69 -18.37 4.11
N LEU A 83 10.53 -17.68 4.87
CA LEU A 83 10.87 -18.09 6.21
C LEU A 83 10.09 -17.34 7.28
N GLY A 84 9.28 -16.40 6.85
CA GLY A 84 8.48 -15.58 7.74
C GLY A 84 8.32 -14.18 7.19
N ILE A 85 7.38 -13.46 7.75
CA ILE A 85 7.08 -12.10 7.32
C ILE A 85 7.99 -11.14 8.07
N ASP A 86 8.62 -10.21 7.34
CA ASP A 86 9.37 -9.14 7.97
C ASP A 86 8.40 -8.09 8.49
N CYS A 87 7.90 -8.29 9.70
CA CYS A 87 6.92 -7.41 10.31
C CYS A 87 7.45 -5.99 10.50
N ASP A 88 8.74 -5.84 10.76
CA ASP A 88 9.35 -4.52 10.94
C ASP A 88 9.30 -3.73 9.65
N ALA A 89 9.62 -4.36 8.53
CA ALA A 89 9.57 -3.71 7.23
C ALA A 89 8.14 -3.32 6.87
N ILE A 90 7.18 -4.22 7.10
CA ILE A 90 5.77 -3.96 6.81
C ILE A 90 5.24 -2.83 7.69
N TRP A 91 5.56 -2.86 8.98
CA TRP A 91 5.12 -1.82 9.91
C TRP A 91 5.68 -0.44 9.52
N SER A 92 6.93 -0.40 9.09
CA SER A 92 7.54 0.85 8.62
C SER A 92 6.77 1.44 7.44
N VAL A 93 6.38 0.60 6.49
CA VAL A 93 5.54 1.04 5.36
C VAL A 93 4.21 1.61 5.85
N VAL A 94 3.55 0.89 6.75
CA VAL A 94 2.24 1.28 7.27
C VAL A 94 2.33 2.60 8.05
N GLU A 95 3.35 2.74 8.86
CA GLU A 95 3.48 3.91 9.74
C GLU A 95 3.98 5.15 9.01
N GLN A 96 4.92 4.98 8.08
CA GLN A 96 5.60 6.10 7.44
C GLN A 96 5.10 6.40 6.04
N ASP A 97 4.89 5.38 5.22
CA ASP A 97 4.59 5.58 3.81
C ASP A 97 3.10 5.76 3.54
N LEU A 98 2.25 4.98 4.20
CA LEU A 98 0.81 5.02 3.91
C LEU A 98 0.15 6.35 4.25
N PRO A 99 0.47 7.03 5.37
CA PRO A 99 -0.18 8.32 5.65
C PRO A 99 0.11 9.37 4.58
N GLU A 100 1.35 9.43 4.11
CA GLU A 100 1.75 10.37 3.05
C GLU A 100 1.07 10.02 1.73
N LEU A 101 1.07 8.73 1.39
CA LEU A 101 0.42 8.25 0.17
C LEU A 101 -1.07 8.57 0.20
N LYS A 102 -1.74 8.30 1.32
CA LYS A 102 -3.17 8.60 1.47
C LYS A 102 -3.46 10.08 1.23
N LYS A 103 -2.63 10.94 1.83
CA LYS A 103 -2.78 12.38 1.68
C LYS A 103 -2.71 12.80 0.21
N VAL A 104 -1.75 12.27 -0.53
CA VAL A 104 -1.58 12.57 -1.95
C VAL A 104 -2.75 12.02 -2.76
N LEU A 105 -3.15 10.78 -2.51
CA LEU A 105 -4.27 10.17 -3.24
C LEU A 105 -5.58 10.93 -3.05
N LEU A 106 -5.81 11.44 -1.85
CA LEU A 106 -7.01 12.23 -1.57
C LEU A 106 -7.00 13.57 -2.29
N SER A 107 -5.85 14.06 -2.71
CA SER A 107 -5.74 15.33 -3.45
C SER A 107 -5.95 15.15 -4.95
N ILE A 108 -5.94 13.93 -5.44
CA ILE A 108 -6.20 13.62 -6.84
C ILE A 108 -7.72 13.64 -7.09
#